data_e8b88ce94c47f1c4c600c02af7e7298a
#
_entry.id   e8b88ce94c47f1c4c600c02af7e7298a
#
_cell.length_a   1.000
_cell.length_b   1.000
_cell.length_c   1.000
_cell.angle_alpha   90.00
_cell.angle_beta   90.00
_cell.angle_gamma   90.00
#
_symmetry.space_group_name_H-M   'P 1'
#
loop_
_entity.id
_entity.type
_entity.pdbx_description
1 polymer ?
#
loop_
_entity_poly.entity_id
_entity_poly.type
_entity_poly.pdbx_seq_one_letter_code
_entity_poly.pdbx_strand_id
1 'polypeptide(L)'
;ISQAGGRPDFIDIDERTYTMDPARLRQYLEGKCIWDSKRRRAAHKETGHPVTAVVPVHLYGQMAEMDAILDLANQYNFKVIEDACQAQGAEYFSQRENRWRKAGSMGHAAAFSFYPGKNLGACGEAGAVTTDDEQLAQTCRLLRDHGQSKKYFHDVEGYNGRLDAIQAGFLRVKLGHLNKWNEQRREVAERYNKLFAGAEAEVRLPHQPEWSRSVYHLYVVRVGARALLQKRLDEAGIGTGIHYPISLHLTKAYEGFGFRVGDLPVAEKAASKVLSLPMYPELTISQQERIAAEVLKSLEVTTGCGS
;
A
#
# COMPACT_ATOMS: atom_id res chain seq x y z
N ILE A 1 -9.89 -0.07 10.59
CA ILE A 1 -11.23 -0.62 10.35
C ILE A 1 -11.79 -1.14 11.68
N SER A 2 -11.19 -2.17 12.27
CA SER A 2 -11.69 -2.83 13.49
C SER A 2 -11.84 -1.87 14.69
N GLN A 3 -10.87 -0.99 14.93
CA GLN A 3 -10.93 0.03 15.99
C GLN A 3 -12.04 1.06 15.78
N ALA A 4 -12.48 1.25 14.52
CA ALA A 4 -13.64 2.08 14.21
C ALA A 4 -14.97 1.31 14.25
N GLY A 5 -14.99 0.09 14.82
CA GLY A 5 -16.18 -0.76 14.93
C GLY A 5 -16.59 -1.47 13.63
N GLY A 6 -15.81 -1.33 12.56
CA GLY A 6 -16.04 -2.03 11.29
C GLY A 6 -15.57 -3.48 11.36
N ARG A 7 -16.29 -4.39 10.69
CA ARG A 7 -15.85 -5.75 10.45
C ARG A 7 -15.06 -5.79 9.14
N PRO A 8 -13.74 -6.09 9.18
CA PRO A 8 -12.97 -6.24 7.95
C PRO A 8 -13.32 -7.53 7.21
N ASP A 9 -13.29 -7.47 5.89
CA ASP A 9 -13.19 -8.60 4.99
C ASP A 9 -12.02 -8.35 4.04
N PHE A 10 -11.47 -9.37 3.41
CA PHE A 10 -10.26 -9.26 2.63
C PHE A 10 -10.48 -9.71 1.19
N ILE A 11 -9.89 -8.99 0.26
CA ILE A 11 -9.89 -9.29 -1.18
C ILE A 11 -8.46 -9.62 -1.58
N ASP A 12 -8.27 -10.69 -2.37
CA ASP A 12 -6.94 -11.07 -2.85
C ASP A 12 -6.37 -10.01 -3.80
N ILE A 13 -5.08 -10.04 -3.95
CA ILE A 13 -4.30 -9.07 -4.72
C ILE A 13 -4.05 -9.55 -6.15
N ASP A 14 -3.79 -8.64 -7.06
CA ASP A 14 -3.19 -8.94 -8.36
C ASP A 14 -1.73 -9.39 -8.19
N GLU A 15 -1.35 -10.47 -8.89
CA GLU A 15 -0.02 -11.10 -8.74
C GLU A 15 1.13 -10.23 -9.25
N ARG A 16 0.86 -9.26 -10.12
CA ARG A 16 1.87 -8.39 -10.74
C ARG A 16 2.07 -7.11 -9.96
N THR A 17 0.98 -6.50 -9.52
CA THR A 17 0.98 -5.17 -8.87
C THR A 17 1.01 -5.23 -7.36
N TYR A 18 0.62 -6.36 -6.77
CA TYR A 18 0.41 -6.58 -5.32
C TYR A 18 -0.66 -5.68 -4.69
N THR A 19 -1.42 -4.96 -5.49
CA THR A 19 -2.56 -4.16 -5.04
C THR A 19 -3.85 -4.97 -5.15
N MET A 20 -4.93 -4.50 -4.53
CA MET A 20 -6.25 -5.16 -4.60
C MET A 20 -6.62 -5.47 -6.06
N ASP A 21 -7.00 -6.72 -6.35
CA ASP A 21 -7.48 -7.13 -7.66
C ASP A 21 -8.96 -6.76 -7.85
N PRO A 22 -9.32 -5.84 -8.77
CA PRO A 22 -10.71 -5.45 -9.01
C PRO A 22 -11.59 -6.62 -9.49
N ALA A 23 -11.03 -7.61 -10.19
CA ALA A 23 -11.78 -8.80 -10.59
C ALA A 23 -12.15 -9.66 -9.39
N ARG A 24 -11.26 -9.78 -8.39
CA ARG A 24 -11.56 -10.47 -7.13
C ARG A 24 -12.57 -9.69 -6.30
N LEU A 25 -12.48 -8.36 -6.27
CA LEU A 25 -13.48 -7.51 -5.62
C LEU A 25 -14.86 -7.71 -6.28
N ARG A 26 -14.95 -7.72 -7.61
CA ARG A 26 -16.19 -8.02 -8.34
C ARG A 26 -16.72 -9.41 -7.99
N GLN A 27 -15.87 -10.43 -8.03
CA GLN A 27 -16.25 -11.81 -7.69
C GLN A 27 -16.81 -11.90 -6.26
N TYR A 28 -16.22 -11.18 -5.31
CA TYR A 28 -16.73 -11.10 -3.94
C TYR A 28 -18.12 -10.46 -3.88
N LEU A 29 -18.31 -9.32 -4.55
CA LEU A 29 -19.57 -8.59 -4.55
C LEU A 29 -20.71 -9.40 -5.20
N GLU A 30 -20.45 -10.07 -6.30
CA GLU A 30 -21.41 -10.91 -7.01
C GLU A 30 -21.68 -12.24 -6.28
N GLY A 31 -20.63 -12.86 -5.73
CA GLY A 31 -20.70 -14.17 -5.08
C GLY A 31 -21.22 -14.11 -3.65
N LYS A 32 -20.66 -13.21 -2.82
CA LYS A 32 -20.93 -13.15 -1.37
C LYS A 32 -21.89 -12.05 -0.94
N CYS A 33 -22.29 -11.14 -1.84
CA CYS A 33 -23.21 -10.06 -1.49
C CYS A 33 -24.53 -10.14 -2.25
N ILE A 34 -25.54 -9.45 -1.70
CA ILE A 34 -26.84 -9.19 -2.33
C ILE A 34 -27.11 -7.68 -2.27
N TRP A 35 -27.99 -7.20 -3.16
CA TRP A 35 -28.46 -5.83 -3.10
C TRP A 35 -29.51 -5.67 -1.99
N ASP A 36 -29.23 -4.84 -1.00
CA ASP A 36 -30.17 -4.43 0.03
C ASP A 36 -30.94 -3.19 -0.45
N SER A 37 -32.20 -3.39 -0.86
CA SER A 37 -33.05 -2.32 -1.39
C SER A 37 -33.41 -1.26 -0.36
N LYS A 38 -33.47 -1.61 0.93
CA LYS A 38 -33.76 -0.66 2.01
C LYS A 38 -32.58 0.27 2.27
N ARG A 39 -31.35 -0.28 2.29
CA ARG A 39 -30.12 0.49 2.49
C ARG A 39 -29.53 1.01 1.19
N ARG A 40 -30.05 0.56 0.03
CA ARG A 40 -29.60 0.91 -1.32
C ARG A 40 -28.09 0.67 -1.52
N ARG A 41 -27.61 -0.49 -1.09
CA ARG A 41 -26.20 -0.91 -1.21
C ARG A 41 -26.03 -2.41 -1.12
N ALA A 42 -24.84 -2.91 -1.46
CA ALA A 42 -24.49 -4.30 -1.26
C ALA A 42 -24.44 -4.66 0.23
N ALA A 43 -24.93 -5.86 0.56
CA ALA A 43 -24.83 -6.44 1.90
C ALA A 43 -24.35 -7.89 1.82
N HIS A 44 -23.53 -8.35 2.75
CA HIS A 44 -23.04 -9.72 2.79
C HIS A 44 -24.17 -10.70 3.05
N LYS A 45 -24.28 -11.76 2.24
CA LYS A 45 -25.40 -12.72 2.26
C LYS A 45 -25.61 -13.40 3.60
N GLU A 46 -24.52 -13.82 4.26
CA GLU A 46 -24.60 -14.60 5.50
C GLU A 46 -24.80 -13.72 6.74
N THR A 47 -24.17 -12.54 6.78
CA THR A 47 -24.17 -11.69 7.97
C THR A 47 -25.21 -10.57 7.92
N GLY A 48 -25.72 -10.25 6.72
CA GLY A 48 -26.62 -9.11 6.49
C GLY A 48 -25.93 -7.73 6.70
N HIS A 49 -24.63 -7.71 6.99
CA HIS A 49 -23.91 -6.45 7.15
C HIS A 49 -23.70 -5.74 5.81
N PRO A 50 -23.93 -4.43 5.72
CA PRO A 50 -23.72 -3.68 4.50
C PRO A 50 -22.22 -3.56 4.20
N VAL A 51 -21.84 -3.63 2.93
CA VAL A 51 -20.53 -3.21 2.45
C VAL A 51 -20.52 -1.67 2.48
N THR A 52 -19.86 -1.08 3.45
CA THR A 52 -19.87 0.37 3.66
C THR A 52 -18.70 1.06 2.97
N ALA A 53 -17.53 0.42 2.96
CA ALA A 53 -16.33 0.96 2.33
C ALA A 53 -15.41 -0.14 1.84
N VAL A 54 -14.60 0.20 0.84
CA VAL A 54 -13.45 -0.57 0.38
C VAL A 54 -12.20 0.28 0.58
N VAL A 55 -11.10 -0.35 1.02
CA VAL A 55 -9.83 0.31 1.31
C VAL A 55 -8.76 -0.25 0.37
N PRO A 56 -8.60 0.28 -0.86
CA PRO A 56 -7.48 -0.07 -1.72
C PRO A 56 -6.19 0.49 -1.14
N VAL A 57 -5.18 -0.38 -1.03
CA VAL A 57 -3.84 0.00 -0.56
C VAL A 57 -2.95 0.26 -1.77
N HIS A 58 -2.34 1.44 -1.82
CA HIS A 58 -1.31 1.79 -2.82
C HIS A 58 0.04 1.26 -2.35
N LEU A 59 0.18 -0.06 -2.43
CA LEU A 59 1.26 -0.80 -1.79
C LEU A 59 2.62 -0.52 -2.46
N TYR A 60 3.66 -0.34 -1.67
CA TYR A 60 5.06 -0.06 -2.07
C TYR A 60 5.24 1.25 -2.86
N GLY A 61 4.19 2.08 -2.94
CA GLY A 61 4.18 3.30 -3.75
C GLY A 61 3.58 3.11 -5.14
N GLN A 62 3.00 1.94 -5.41
CA GLN A 62 2.26 1.58 -6.61
C GLN A 62 0.77 1.85 -6.42
N MET A 63 0.14 2.60 -7.35
CA MET A 63 -1.30 2.82 -7.31
C MET A 63 -2.08 1.52 -7.51
N ALA A 64 -3.19 1.35 -6.80
CA ALA A 64 -4.21 0.36 -7.12
C ALA A 64 -4.97 0.78 -8.39
N GLU A 65 -5.66 -0.16 -9.05
CA GLU A 65 -6.43 0.10 -10.26
C GLU A 65 -7.74 0.84 -9.92
N MET A 66 -7.63 2.15 -9.73
CA MET A 66 -8.68 2.97 -9.12
C MET A 66 -9.93 3.08 -9.98
N ASP A 67 -9.83 3.23 -11.30
CA ASP A 67 -11.02 3.37 -12.15
C ASP A 67 -11.96 2.17 -12.01
N ALA A 68 -11.44 0.95 -12.06
CA ALA A 68 -12.23 -0.27 -11.89
C ALA A 68 -12.84 -0.41 -10.48
N ILE A 69 -12.08 -0.02 -9.44
CA ILE A 69 -12.58 -0.02 -8.05
C ILE A 69 -13.69 1.03 -7.86
N LEU A 70 -13.54 2.22 -8.43
CA LEU A 70 -14.54 3.29 -8.37
C LEU A 70 -15.83 2.94 -9.15
N ASP A 71 -15.71 2.22 -10.26
CA ASP A 71 -16.88 1.71 -11.00
C ASP A 71 -17.69 0.73 -10.14
N LEU A 72 -17.02 -0.19 -9.46
CA LEU A 72 -17.67 -1.09 -8.52
C LEU A 72 -18.27 -0.34 -7.32
N ALA A 73 -17.58 0.69 -6.82
CA ALA A 73 -18.09 1.52 -5.74
C ALA A 73 -19.40 2.22 -6.12
N ASN A 74 -19.48 2.76 -7.33
CA ASN A 74 -20.69 3.38 -7.86
C ASN A 74 -21.81 2.36 -8.07
N GLN A 75 -21.49 1.20 -8.65
CA GLN A 75 -22.46 0.13 -8.92
C GLN A 75 -23.09 -0.45 -7.64
N TYR A 76 -22.27 -0.66 -6.61
CA TYR A 76 -22.68 -1.31 -5.36
C TYR A 76 -22.89 -0.36 -4.19
N ASN A 77 -22.74 0.95 -4.41
CA ASN A 77 -22.94 2.04 -3.47
C ASN A 77 -22.17 1.89 -2.16
N PHE A 78 -20.84 1.78 -2.25
CA PHE A 78 -19.95 1.83 -1.11
C PHE A 78 -18.92 2.97 -1.27
N LYS A 79 -18.29 3.36 -0.18
CA LYS A 79 -17.24 4.38 -0.17
C LYS A 79 -15.88 3.77 -0.49
N VAL A 80 -15.00 4.57 -1.09
CA VAL A 80 -13.59 4.19 -1.33
C VAL A 80 -12.71 5.08 -0.47
N ILE A 81 -11.88 4.46 0.36
CA ILE A 81 -10.90 5.15 1.22
C ILE A 81 -9.51 4.67 0.78
N GLU A 82 -8.73 5.54 0.15
CA GLU A 82 -7.39 5.19 -0.30
C GLU A 82 -6.44 5.04 0.90
N ASP A 83 -5.77 3.90 1.04
CA ASP A 83 -4.59 3.81 1.88
C ASP A 83 -3.37 4.23 1.06
N ALA A 84 -3.02 5.51 1.15
CA ALA A 84 -1.90 6.14 0.45
C ALA A 84 -0.65 6.27 1.35
N CYS A 85 -0.58 5.49 2.44
CA CYS A 85 0.51 5.57 3.43
C CYS A 85 1.90 5.27 2.85
N GLN A 86 2.00 4.65 1.69
CA GLN A 86 3.26 4.38 0.99
C GLN A 86 3.35 5.09 -0.36
N ALA A 87 2.41 5.97 -0.70
CA ALA A 87 2.24 6.48 -2.06
C ALA A 87 2.24 8.01 -2.18
N GLN A 88 3.00 8.70 -1.31
CA GLN A 88 3.11 10.16 -1.34
C GLN A 88 3.65 10.65 -2.70
N GLY A 89 2.77 11.20 -3.53
CA GLY A 89 3.09 11.71 -4.86
C GLY A 89 3.04 10.68 -5.99
N ALA A 90 2.60 9.45 -5.74
CA ALA A 90 2.27 8.49 -6.80
C ALA A 90 1.12 8.99 -7.67
N GLU A 91 1.07 8.55 -8.92
CA GLU A 91 0.07 9.00 -9.89
C GLU A 91 -0.58 7.81 -10.61
N TYR A 92 -1.86 7.99 -10.91
CA TYR A 92 -2.71 7.09 -11.68
C TYR A 92 -3.25 7.81 -12.91
N PHE A 93 -3.13 7.23 -14.10
CA PHE A 93 -3.77 7.74 -15.30
C PHE A 93 -5.22 7.23 -15.36
N SER A 94 -6.17 8.09 -15.03
CA SER A 94 -7.58 7.76 -15.14
C SER A 94 -8.03 7.80 -16.60
N GLN A 95 -8.42 6.66 -17.13
CA GLN A 95 -9.02 6.56 -18.45
C GLN A 95 -10.38 7.28 -18.51
N ARG A 96 -11.12 7.29 -17.40
CA ARG A 96 -12.42 7.96 -17.26
C ARG A 96 -12.31 9.47 -17.40
N GLU A 97 -11.24 10.05 -16.80
CA GLU A 97 -11.03 11.50 -16.79
C GLU A 97 -9.99 11.94 -17.83
N ASN A 98 -9.33 11.00 -18.52
CA ASN A 98 -8.25 11.23 -19.48
C ASN A 98 -7.15 12.13 -18.92
N ARG A 99 -6.74 11.89 -17.66
CA ARG A 99 -5.67 12.66 -16.99
C ARG A 99 -5.00 11.89 -15.85
N TRP A 100 -3.82 12.34 -15.48
CA TRP A 100 -3.13 11.86 -14.30
C TRP A 100 -3.76 12.41 -13.01
N ARG A 101 -3.99 11.53 -12.05
CA ARG A 101 -4.50 11.83 -10.71
C ARG A 101 -3.48 11.38 -9.67
N LYS A 102 -3.33 12.15 -8.61
CA LYS A 102 -2.43 11.78 -7.52
C LYS A 102 -3.09 10.82 -6.53
N ALA A 103 -2.28 9.95 -5.90
CA ALA A 103 -2.71 9.18 -4.76
C ALA A 103 -3.38 10.10 -3.72
N GLY A 104 -4.49 9.63 -3.17
CA GLY A 104 -5.28 10.39 -2.19
C GLY A 104 -6.21 11.44 -2.76
N SER A 105 -6.43 11.46 -4.09
CA SER A 105 -7.34 12.41 -4.75
C SER A 105 -8.46 11.75 -5.56
N MET A 106 -8.61 10.43 -5.48
CA MET A 106 -9.57 9.69 -6.30
C MET A 106 -10.69 9.07 -5.49
N GLY A 107 -10.41 8.60 -4.29
CA GLY A 107 -11.41 8.08 -3.37
C GLY A 107 -12.23 9.17 -2.67
N HIS A 108 -13.18 8.75 -1.84
CA HIS A 108 -13.95 9.68 -0.99
C HIS A 108 -13.10 10.30 0.12
N ALA A 109 -12.07 9.58 0.55
CA ALA A 109 -11.02 10.05 1.44
C ALA A 109 -9.75 9.24 1.21
N ALA A 110 -8.64 9.72 1.72
CA ALA A 110 -7.41 8.96 1.79
C ALA A 110 -6.65 9.22 3.10
N ALA A 111 -5.88 8.21 3.52
CA ALA A 111 -4.97 8.30 4.64
C ALA A 111 -3.52 8.28 4.17
N PHE A 112 -2.71 9.16 4.74
CA PHE A 112 -1.27 9.23 4.53
C PHE A 112 -0.52 9.01 5.84
N SER A 113 0.57 8.27 5.79
CA SER A 113 1.53 8.16 6.87
C SER A 113 2.76 9.01 6.58
N PHE A 114 3.21 9.74 7.57
CA PHE A 114 4.48 10.46 7.55
C PHE A 114 5.47 9.87 8.56
N TYR A 115 5.34 8.57 8.88
CA TYR A 115 6.35 7.83 9.62
C TYR A 115 7.74 8.10 9.03
N PRO A 116 8.83 8.21 9.82
CA PRO A 116 10.15 8.67 9.36
C PRO A 116 10.69 7.97 8.11
N GLY A 117 10.41 6.67 7.93
CA GLY A 117 10.85 5.90 6.77
C GLY A 117 10.05 6.13 5.49
N LYS A 118 8.98 6.93 5.50
CA LYS A 118 8.17 7.21 4.30
C LYS A 118 8.87 8.16 3.34
N ASN A 119 8.46 8.18 2.06
CA ASN A 119 9.01 9.08 1.04
C ASN A 119 8.92 10.55 1.49
N LEU A 120 7.83 10.89 2.18
CA LEU A 120 7.70 12.12 2.95
C LEU A 120 7.56 11.73 4.42
N GLY A 121 8.68 11.65 5.14
CA GLY A 121 8.73 11.27 6.55
C GLY A 121 8.95 12.47 7.47
N ALA A 122 8.23 12.52 8.58
CA ALA A 122 8.47 13.41 9.70
C ALA A 122 9.68 12.94 10.53
N CYS A 123 10.01 13.61 11.61
CA CYS A 123 11.01 13.17 12.59
C CYS A 123 10.41 12.32 13.73
N GLY A 124 9.17 11.90 13.60
CA GLY A 124 8.39 11.05 14.52
C GLY A 124 7.09 10.64 13.87
N GLU A 125 6.11 10.24 14.67
CA GLU A 125 4.79 9.84 14.16
C GLU A 125 4.02 11.04 13.63
N ALA A 126 3.47 10.91 12.43
CA ALA A 126 2.63 11.90 11.79
C ALA A 126 1.80 11.27 10.67
N GLY A 127 0.71 11.90 10.29
CA GLY A 127 -0.15 11.49 9.20
C GLY A 127 -1.11 12.59 8.76
N ALA A 128 -1.83 12.33 7.68
CA ALA A 128 -2.86 13.22 7.17
C ALA A 128 -4.02 12.44 6.58
N VAL A 129 -5.17 13.07 6.54
CA VAL A 129 -6.34 12.65 5.77
C VAL A 129 -6.60 13.69 4.69
N THR A 130 -6.91 13.25 3.47
CA THR A 130 -7.38 14.10 2.38
C THR A 130 -8.80 13.71 1.98
N THR A 131 -9.63 14.69 1.65
CA THR A 131 -10.99 14.50 1.13
C THR A 131 -11.50 15.79 0.49
N ASP A 132 -12.36 15.65 -0.51
CA ASP A 132 -13.11 16.76 -1.12
C ASP A 132 -14.48 16.98 -0.43
N ASP A 133 -14.84 16.12 0.53
CA ASP A 133 -16.06 16.25 1.34
C ASP A 133 -15.79 17.14 2.55
N GLU A 134 -16.36 18.37 2.53
CA GLU A 134 -16.17 19.36 3.60
C GLU A 134 -16.71 18.86 4.96
N GLN A 135 -17.83 18.14 4.97
CA GLN A 135 -18.41 17.61 6.21
C GLN A 135 -17.49 16.53 6.80
N LEU A 136 -16.93 15.64 5.98
CA LEU A 136 -15.96 14.66 6.42
C LEU A 136 -14.68 15.34 6.93
N ALA A 137 -14.20 16.37 6.23
CA ALA A 137 -13.03 17.13 6.66
C ALA A 137 -13.24 17.79 8.02
N GLN A 138 -14.42 18.40 8.26
CA GLN A 138 -14.78 18.97 9.55
C GLN A 138 -14.88 17.92 10.65
N THR A 139 -15.49 16.76 10.35
CA THR A 139 -15.57 15.63 11.29
C THR A 139 -14.17 15.12 11.66
N CYS A 140 -13.26 14.99 10.70
CA CYS A 140 -11.87 14.60 10.98
C CYS A 140 -11.14 15.62 11.86
N ARG A 141 -11.35 16.93 11.62
CA ARG A 141 -10.77 17.99 12.47
C ARG A 141 -11.31 17.93 13.91
N LEU A 142 -12.60 17.68 14.05
CA LEU A 142 -13.25 17.50 15.35
C LEU A 142 -12.68 16.29 16.11
N LEU A 143 -12.70 15.12 15.46
CA LEU A 143 -12.26 13.86 16.07
C LEU A 143 -10.77 13.87 16.45
N ARG A 144 -9.88 14.45 15.63
CA ARG A 144 -8.44 14.48 15.92
C ARG A 144 -8.08 15.35 17.14
N ASP A 145 -8.96 16.26 17.53
CA ASP A 145 -8.74 17.19 18.65
C ASP A 145 -9.76 16.96 19.77
N HIS A 146 -9.81 15.74 20.29
CA HIS A 146 -10.62 15.34 21.43
C HIS A 146 -12.13 15.54 21.25
N GLY A 147 -12.63 15.58 20.01
CA GLY A 147 -14.05 15.79 19.73
C GLY A 147 -14.56 17.19 20.05
N GLN A 148 -13.66 18.20 20.17
CA GLN A 148 -14.06 19.56 20.52
C GLN A 148 -14.29 20.43 19.29
N SER A 149 -15.47 21.05 19.20
CA SER A 149 -15.80 22.05 18.17
C SER A 149 -15.24 23.43 18.52
N LYS A 150 -15.12 23.73 19.79
CA LYS A 150 -14.50 24.92 20.38
C LYS A 150 -13.71 24.50 21.59
N LYS A 151 -12.63 25.20 21.89
CA LYS A 151 -11.75 24.88 23.04
C LYS A 151 -12.56 24.63 24.32
N TYR A 152 -12.41 23.43 24.90
CA TYR A 152 -13.10 22.89 26.05
C TYR A 152 -14.59 22.52 25.86
N PHE A 153 -15.14 22.62 24.64
CA PHE A 153 -16.49 22.15 24.33
C PHE A 153 -16.40 20.90 23.45
N HIS A 154 -16.61 19.75 24.04
CA HIS A 154 -16.52 18.42 23.44
C HIS A 154 -17.90 17.95 23.00
N ASP A 155 -18.17 17.92 21.71
CA ASP A 155 -19.47 17.53 21.16
C ASP A 155 -19.59 16.02 20.98
N VAL A 156 -18.44 15.34 20.80
CA VAL A 156 -18.34 13.89 20.65
C VAL A 156 -17.07 13.36 21.32
N GLU A 157 -16.99 12.06 21.49
CA GLU A 157 -15.74 11.40 21.86
C GLU A 157 -14.73 11.53 20.70
N GLY A 158 -13.49 11.87 21.01
CA GLY A 158 -12.44 12.06 20.00
C GLY A 158 -11.09 11.49 20.44
N TYR A 159 -10.09 11.75 19.62
CA TYR A 159 -8.74 11.24 19.79
C TYR A 159 -7.76 12.38 20.10
N ASN A 160 -6.65 12.06 20.71
CA ASN A 160 -5.47 12.93 20.70
C ASN A 160 -4.68 12.67 19.41
N GLY A 161 -5.18 13.20 18.29
CA GLY A 161 -4.64 12.97 16.95
C GLY A 161 -4.10 14.25 16.27
N ARG A 162 -3.66 15.23 17.08
CA ARG A 162 -3.07 16.46 16.56
C ARG A 162 -1.68 16.22 15.99
N LEU A 163 -1.31 17.02 15.00
CA LEU A 163 0.05 17.06 14.46
C LEU A 163 0.86 18.12 15.23
N ASP A 164 2.00 17.73 15.76
CA ASP A 164 2.93 18.65 16.39
C ASP A 164 3.45 19.71 15.39
N ALA A 165 3.51 20.98 15.82
CA ALA A 165 3.96 22.06 14.95
C ALA A 165 5.41 21.86 14.45
N ILE A 166 6.27 21.27 15.27
CA ILE A 166 7.65 20.91 14.89
C ILE A 166 7.64 19.90 13.75
N GLN A 167 6.83 18.81 13.86
CA GLN A 167 6.70 17.81 12.80
C GLN A 167 6.13 18.42 11.51
N ALA A 168 5.14 19.30 11.64
CA ALA A 168 4.58 20.03 10.49
C ALA A 168 5.64 20.94 9.82
N GLY A 169 6.49 21.56 10.62
CA GLY A 169 7.62 22.37 10.13
C GLY A 169 8.62 21.56 9.29
N PHE A 170 9.07 20.41 9.79
CA PHE A 170 9.92 19.48 9.03
C PHE A 170 9.26 18.99 7.74
N LEU A 171 8.00 18.57 7.83
CA LEU A 171 7.24 18.09 6.65
C LEU A 171 7.08 19.19 5.60
N ARG A 172 6.82 20.43 6.00
CA ARG A 172 6.71 21.58 5.08
C ARG A 172 8.00 21.80 4.28
N VAL A 173 9.16 21.71 4.93
CA VAL A 173 10.46 21.83 4.24
C VAL A 173 10.67 20.65 3.29
N LYS A 174 10.49 19.42 3.78
CA LYS A 174 10.70 18.19 3.01
C LYS A 174 9.75 18.04 1.83
N LEU A 175 8.52 18.53 1.95
CA LEU A 175 7.51 18.48 0.87
C LEU A 175 8.00 19.18 -0.41
N GLY A 176 8.77 20.26 -0.29
CA GLY A 176 9.38 20.93 -1.44
C GLY A 176 10.39 20.06 -2.22
N HIS A 177 10.91 18.99 -1.60
CA HIS A 177 11.85 18.06 -2.21
C HIS A 177 11.21 16.74 -2.70
N LEU A 178 9.97 16.46 -2.31
CA LEU A 178 9.33 15.16 -2.53
C LEU A 178 9.35 14.72 -4.00
N ASN A 179 9.02 15.62 -4.92
CA ASN A 179 8.98 15.29 -6.35
C ASN A 179 10.36 14.86 -6.87
N LYS A 180 11.42 15.57 -6.46
CA LYS A 180 12.80 15.23 -6.81
C LYS A 180 13.19 13.87 -6.24
N TRP A 181 12.89 13.62 -4.96
CA TRP A 181 13.20 12.32 -4.34
C TRP A 181 12.45 11.15 -4.98
N ASN A 182 11.19 11.36 -5.35
CA ASN A 182 10.41 10.34 -6.06
C ASN A 182 10.98 10.06 -7.46
N GLU A 183 11.48 11.09 -8.17
CA GLU A 183 12.16 10.89 -9.46
C GLU A 183 13.45 10.09 -9.28
N GLN A 184 14.29 10.44 -8.32
CA GLN A 184 15.51 9.71 -8.00
C GLN A 184 15.22 8.24 -7.64
N ARG A 185 14.12 7.96 -6.91
CA ARG A 185 13.68 6.57 -6.63
C ARG A 185 13.27 5.84 -7.90
N ARG A 186 12.62 6.49 -8.86
CA ARG A 186 12.32 5.91 -10.17
C ARG A 186 13.58 5.57 -10.96
N GLU A 187 14.56 6.48 -10.97
CA GLU A 187 15.86 6.23 -11.60
C GLU A 187 16.60 5.04 -10.95
N VAL A 188 16.57 4.94 -9.62
CA VAL A 188 17.11 3.79 -8.87
C VAL A 188 16.39 2.50 -9.27
N ALA A 189 15.05 2.51 -9.34
CA ALA A 189 14.27 1.33 -9.74
C ALA A 189 14.56 0.91 -11.18
N GLU A 190 14.62 1.86 -12.11
CA GLU A 190 14.95 1.58 -13.50
C GLU A 190 16.35 0.96 -13.65
N ARG A 191 17.33 1.45 -12.88
CA ARG A 191 18.68 0.87 -12.89
C ARG A 191 18.68 -0.54 -12.32
N TYR A 192 17.97 -0.81 -11.23
CA TYR A 192 17.79 -2.19 -10.74
C TYR A 192 17.16 -3.10 -11.78
N ASN A 193 16.13 -2.63 -12.50
CA ASN A 193 15.51 -3.41 -13.57
C ASN A 193 16.54 -3.78 -14.67
N LYS A 194 17.42 -2.84 -15.03
CA LYS A 194 18.51 -3.11 -16.00
C LYS A 194 19.56 -4.07 -15.46
N LEU A 195 19.95 -3.95 -14.19
CA LEU A 195 20.94 -4.82 -13.56
C LEU A 195 20.45 -6.26 -13.38
N PHE A 196 19.15 -6.46 -13.24
CA PHE A 196 18.55 -7.79 -13.16
C PHE A 196 18.02 -8.33 -14.49
N ALA A 197 18.23 -7.61 -15.61
CA ALA A 197 17.84 -8.09 -16.93
C ALA A 197 18.53 -9.42 -17.26
N GLY A 198 17.73 -10.42 -17.67
CA GLY A 198 18.20 -11.80 -17.94
C GLY A 198 18.12 -12.74 -16.73
N ALA A 199 17.72 -12.26 -15.54
CA ALA A 199 17.54 -13.08 -14.34
C ALA A 199 16.05 -13.14 -13.89
N GLU A 200 15.11 -12.91 -14.81
CA GLU A 200 13.67 -12.82 -14.50
C GLU A 200 13.06 -14.15 -14.04
N ALA A 201 13.71 -15.26 -14.35
CA ALA A 201 13.32 -16.59 -13.88
C ALA A 201 13.56 -16.76 -12.37
N GLU A 202 14.64 -16.20 -11.86
CA GLU A 202 15.10 -16.32 -10.46
C GLU A 202 14.59 -15.14 -9.60
N VAL A 203 14.53 -13.93 -10.17
CA VAL A 203 14.15 -12.69 -9.49
C VAL A 203 12.99 -12.04 -10.22
N ARG A 204 11.79 -12.16 -9.67
CA ARG A 204 10.64 -11.42 -10.22
C ARG A 204 10.68 -9.97 -9.74
N LEU A 205 10.81 -9.06 -10.67
CA LEU A 205 10.92 -7.63 -10.43
C LEU A 205 9.55 -6.96 -10.18
N PRO A 206 9.51 -5.78 -9.56
CA PRO A 206 8.29 -4.99 -9.46
C PRO A 206 7.76 -4.67 -10.86
N HIS A 207 6.45 -4.83 -11.04
CA HIS A 207 5.76 -4.47 -12.28
C HIS A 207 5.03 -3.14 -12.11
N GLN A 208 5.35 -2.18 -12.97
CA GLN A 208 4.63 -0.91 -13.05
C GLN A 208 3.77 -0.90 -14.31
N PRO A 209 2.43 -0.89 -14.18
CA PRO A 209 1.52 -0.71 -15.32
C PRO A 209 1.65 0.68 -15.94
N GLU A 210 1.27 0.83 -17.21
CA GLU A 210 1.32 2.12 -17.93
C GLU A 210 0.44 3.21 -17.32
N TRP A 211 -0.64 2.81 -16.67
CA TRP A 211 -1.54 3.72 -15.97
C TRP A 211 -1.03 4.16 -14.59
N SER A 212 0.13 3.70 -14.13
CA SER A 212 0.68 4.05 -12.81
C SER A 212 2.08 4.63 -12.92
N ARG A 213 2.34 5.69 -12.15
CA ARG A 213 3.66 6.21 -11.85
C ARG A 213 3.98 5.96 -10.39
N SER A 214 4.65 4.84 -10.13
CA SER A 214 5.09 4.46 -8.78
C SER A 214 6.10 5.47 -8.22
N VAL A 215 6.11 5.59 -6.89
CA VAL A 215 7.12 6.37 -6.15
C VAL A 215 8.15 5.47 -5.47
N TYR A 216 8.07 4.17 -5.69
CA TYR A 216 9.00 3.17 -5.16
C TYR A 216 9.39 3.45 -3.71
N HIS A 217 8.37 3.51 -2.84
CA HIS A 217 8.62 3.54 -1.40
C HIS A 217 9.50 2.36 -1.00
N LEU A 218 9.23 1.20 -1.58
CA LEU A 218 10.05 0.00 -1.50
C LEU A 218 10.31 -0.53 -2.91
N TYR A 219 11.48 -1.13 -3.13
CA TYR A 219 11.78 -1.94 -4.30
C TYR A 219 11.73 -3.41 -3.89
N VAL A 220 10.61 -4.06 -4.19
CA VAL A 220 10.29 -5.39 -3.70
C VAL A 220 10.44 -6.41 -4.81
N VAL A 221 11.39 -7.33 -4.65
CA VAL A 221 11.58 -8.47 -5.55
C VAL A 221 10.93 -9.72 -4.95
N ARG A 222 10.64 -10.70 -5.80
CA ARG A 222 10.15 -12.01 -5.38
C ARG A 222 11.15 -13.08 -5.78
N VAL A 223 11.58 -13.90 -4.82
CA VAL A 223 12.60 -14.93 -4.99
C VAL A 223 12.18 -16.26 -4.36
N GLY A 224 12.68 -17.36 -4.86
CA GLY A 224 12.35 -18.69 -4.36
C GLY A 224 12.92 -18.96 -2.95
N ALA A 225 14.23 -18.76 -2.79
CA ALA A 225 14.98 -19.03 -1.57
C ALA A 225 15.19 -17.78 -0.72
N ARG A 226 14.12 -17.04 -0.38
CA ARG A 226 14.16 -15.74 0.30
C ARG A 226 15.04 -15.73 1.55
N ALA A 227 14.87 -16.70 2.45
CA ALA A 227 15.60 -16.73 3.72
C ALA A 227 17.11 -16.89 3.52
N LEU A 228 17.52 -17.71 2.55
CA LEU A 228 18.93 -17.88 2.21
C LEU A 228 19.51 -16.63 1.58
N LEU A 229 18.78 -16.02 0.63
CA LEU A 229 19.21 -14.76 0.01
C LEU A 229 19.34 -13.65 1.06
N GLN A 230 18.36 -13.51 1.95
CA GLN A 230 18.40 -12.51 3.02
C GLN A 230 19.62 -12.68 3.90
N LYS A 231 19.92 -13.93 4.33
CA LYS A 231 21.10 -14.24 5.14
C LYS A 231 22.40 -13.85 4.44
N ARG A 232 22.56 -14.18 3.14
CA ARG A 232 23.77 -13.87 2.37
C ARG A 232 23.97 -12.36 2.16
N LEU A 233 22.89 -11.65 1.91
CA LEU A 233 22.93 -10.20 1.79
C LEU A 233 23.32 -9.55 3.13
N ASP A 234 22.80 -10.04 4.24
CA ASP A 234 23.17 -9.58 5.59
C ASP A 234 24.67 -9.83 5.88
N GLU A 235 25.18 -11.03 5.57
CA GLU A 235 26.61 -11.37 5.66
C GLU A 235 27.50 -10.47 4.79
N ALA A 236 26.96 -9.98 3.65
CA ALA A 236 27.62 -9.01 2.79
C ALA A 236 27.43 -7.54 3.26
N GLY A 237 26.78 -7.30 4.39
CA GLY A 237 26.47 -5.97 4.91
C GLY A 237 25.44 -5.20 4.09
N ILE A 238 24.52 -5.90 3.43
CA ILE A 238 23.42 -5.35 2.64
C ILE A 238 22.12 -5.55 3.41
N GLY A 239 21.58 -4.47 3.98
CA GLY A 239 20.31 -4.50 4.71
C GLY A 239 19.12 -4.77 3.79
N THR A 240 18.23 -5.67 4.18
CA THR A 240 16.99 -6.01 3.47
C THR A 240 15.81 -6.03 4.43
N GLY A 241 14.60 -6.00 3.88
CA GLY A 241 13.37 -6.07 4.68
C GLY A 241 12.34 -7.02 4.08
N ILE A 242 11.41 -7.50 4.89
CA ILE A 242 10.28 -8.31 4.42
C ILE A 242 8.99 -7.52 4.67
N HIS A 243 8.33 -7.09 3.62
CA HIS A 243 7.09 -6.32 3.66
C HIS A 243 5.98 -6.99 2.83
N TYR A 244 5.18 -7.95 3.43
CA TYR A 244 5.22 -8.37 4.84
C TYR A 244 5.32 -9.90 4.91
N PRO A 245 5.79 -10.48 6.02
CA PRO A 245 6.08 -11.92 6.09
C PRO A 245 4.82 -12.79 6.23
N ILE A 246 3.70 -12.20 6.64
CA ILE A 246 2.42 -12.89 6.87
C ILE A 246 1.32 -12.09 6.20
N SER A 247 0.47 -12.76 5.42
CA SER A 247 -0.74 -12.15 4.85
C SER A 247 -1.68 -11.69 5.96
N LEU A 248 -2.28 -10.50 5.79
CA LEU A 248 -3.02 -9.81 6.83
C LEU A 248 -4.13 -10.66 7.46
N HIS A 249 -4.90 -11.42 6.65
CA HIS A 249 -5.97 -12.31 7.09
C HIS A 249 -5.50 -13.50 7.96
N LEU A 250 -4.21 -13.86 7.90
CA LEU A 250 -3.60 -14.93 8.68
C LEU A 250 -2.90 -14.42 9.96
N THR A 251 -2.97 -13.13 10.23
CA THR A 251 -2.40 -12.59 11.46
C THR A 251 -3.28 -12.94 12.67
N LYS A 252 -2.66 -13.14 13.83
CA LYS A 252 -3.38 -13.44 15.09
C LYS A 252 -4.47 -12.43 15.41
N ALA A 253 -4.30 -11.17 15.01
CA ALA A 253 -5.29 -10.11 15.21
C ALA A 253 -6.64 -10.39 14.51
N TYR A 254 -6.64 -11.21 13.47
CA TYR A 254 -7.81 -11.56 12.66
C TYR A 254 -8.18 -13.05 12.71
N GLU A 255 -7.57 -13.84 13.59
CA GLU A 255 -7.85 -15.28 13.76
C GLU A 255 -9.35 -15.56 14.02
N GLY A 256 -10.02 -14.69 14.80
CA GLY A 256 -11.45 -14.81 15.09
C GLY A 256 -12.41 -14.48 13.94
N PHE A 257 -11.92 -14.06 12.77
CA PHE A 257 -12.75 -13.71 11.61
C PHE A 257 -13.04 -14.89 10.68
N GLY A 258 -12.44 -16.06 10.92
CA GLY A 258 -12.73 -17.30 10.21
C GLY A 258 -11.96 -17.51 8.92
N PHE A 259 -10.98 -16.67 8.61
CA PHE A 259 -10.07 -16.86 7.47
C PHE A 259 -9.11 -18.02 7.69
N ARG A 260 -8.73 -18.69 6.60
CA ARG A 260 -7.84 -19.85 6.60
C ARG A 260 -6.76 -19.70 5.53
N VAL A 261 -5.71 -20.48 5.67
CA VAL A 261 -4.70 -20.65 4.62
C VAL A 261 -5.40 -21.14 3.34
N GLY A 262 -5.11 -20.50 2.22
CA GLY A 262 -5.70 -20.77 0.91
C GLY A 262 -6.85 -19.84 0.53
N ASP A 263 -7.39 -19.02 1.44
CA ASP A 263 -8.46 -18.09 1.13
C ASP A 263 -8.00 -16.93 0.22
N LEU A 264 -6.74 -16.49 0.38
CA LEU A 264 -6.12 -15.43 -0.42
C LEU A 264 -4.76 -15.92 -0.97
N PRO A 265 -4.77 -16.88 -1.92
CA PRO A 265 -3.57 -17.62 -2.31
C PRO A 265 -2.50 -16.74 -2.96
N VAL A 266 -2.86 -15.66 -3.63
CA VAL A 266 -1.89 -14.75 -4.27
C VAL A 266 -1.14 -13.94 -3.20
N ALA A 267 -1.86 -13.37 -2.23
CA ALA A 267 -1.26 -12.65 -1.11
C ALA A 267 -0.37 -13.56 -0.25
N GLU A 268 -0.82 -14.79 0.01
CA GLU A 268 -0.06 -15.79 0.78
C GLU A 268 1.25 -16.18 0.08
N LYS A 269 1.18 -16.47 -1.23
CA LYS A 269 2.34 -16.77 -2.06
C LYS A 269 3.31 -15.57 -2.13
N ALA A 270 2.79 -14.36 -2.24
CA ALA A 270 3.61 -13.14 -2.23
C ALA A 270 4.33 -12.99 -0.88
N ALA A 271 3.60 -13.06 0.24
CA ALA A 271 4.14 -12.93 1.60
C ALA A 271 5.29 -13.94 1.88
N SER A 272 5.23 -15.13 1.28
CA SER A 272 6.28 -16.15 1.44
C SER A 272 7.57 -15.85 0.65
N LYS A 273 7.53 -14.99 -0.37
CA LYS A 273 8.62 -14.82 -1.35
C LYS A 273 9.17 -13.40 -1.49
N VAL A 274 8.43 -12.36 -1.03
CA VAL A 274 8.85 -10.96 -1.19
C VAL A 274 10.06 -10.62 -0.33
N LEU A 275 10.98 -9.85 -0.91
CA LEU A 275 12.15 -9.27 -0.24
C LEU A 275 12.36 -7.84 -0.74
N SER A 276 12.48 -6.89 0.16
CA SER A 276 12.75 -5.48 -0.17
C SER A 276 14.25 -5.24 -0.20
N LEU A 277 14.76 -4.80 -1.33
CA LEU A 277 16.13 -4.36 -1.50
C LEU A 277 16.29 -2.89 -1.06
N PRO A 278 17.50 -2.43 -0.76
CA PRO A 278 17.76 -1.03 -0.41
C PRO A 278 17.18 -0.07 -1.46
N MET A 279 16.38 0.90 -1.00
CA MET A 279 15.71 1.87 -1.87
C MET A 279 15.59 3.22 -1.17
N TYR A 280 16.39 4.19 -1.60
CA TYR A 280 16.33 5.58 -1.17
C TYR A 280 16.89 6.51 -2.26
N PRO A 281 16.57 7.82 -2.26
CA PRO A 281 16.91 8.72 -3.36
C PRO A 281 18.41 8.82 -3.66
N GLU A 282 19.24 8.77 -2.62
CA GLU A 282 20.70 8.98 -2.71
C GLU A 282 21.49 7.67 -2.94
N LEU A 283 20.81 6.54 -3.21
CA LEU A 283 21.47 5.26 -3.47
C LEU A 283 22.35 5.36 -4.72
N THR A 284 23.68 5.25 -4.52
CA THR A 284 24.66 5.44 -5.59
C THR A 284 24.67 4.28 -6.60
N ILE A 285 25.21 4.54 -7.79
CA ILE A 285 25.35 3.54 -8.86
C ILE A 285 26.16 2.35 -8.36
N SER A 286 27.33 2.59 -7.75
CA SER A 286 28.21 1.54 -7.24
C SER A 286 27.57 0.69 -6.14
N GLN A 287 26.76 1.31 -5.28
CA GLN A 287 25.99 0.56 -4.27
C GLN A 287 24.95 -0.34 -4.92
N GLN A 288 24.23 0.15 -5.94
CA GLN A 288 23.24 -0.66 -6.66
C GLN A 288 23.89 -1.82 -7.42
N GLU A 289 25.01 -1.59 -8.10
CA GLU A 289 25.79 -2.62 -8.81
C GLU A 289 26.25 -3.71 -7.83
N ARG A 290 26.78 -3.32 -6.65
CA ARG A 290 27.17 -4.24 -5.60
C ARG A 290 25.98 -5.06 -5.10
N ILE A 291 24.84 -4.42 -4.82
CA ILE A 291 23.63 -5.11 -4.35
C ILE A 291 23.16 -6.12 -5.39
N ALA A 292 23.07 -5.71 -6.67
CA ALA A 292 22.63 -6.59 -7.74
C ALA A 292 23.59 -7.79 -7.93
N ALA A 293 24.90 -7.56 -7.92
CA ALA A 293 25.91 -8.60 -8.03
C ALA A 293 25.80 -9.65 -6.90
N GLU A 294 25.61 -9.20 -5.63
CA GLU A 294 25.46 -10.12 -4.50
C GLU A 294 24.12 -10.89 -4.56
N VAL A 295 23.04 -10.26 -5.04
CA VAL A 295 21.77 -10.98 -5.29
C VAL A 295 21.96 -12.07 -6.34
N LEU A 296 22.52 -11.74 -7.52
CA LEU A 296 22.71 -12.69 -8.62
C LEU A 296 23.62 -13.85 -8.22
N LYS A 297 24.79 -13.56 -7.64
CA LYS A 297 25.72 -14.57 -7.09
C LYS A 297 25.05 -15.51 -6.09
N SER A 298 24.16 -14.97 -5.26
CA SER A 298 23.44 -15.79 -4.25
C SER A 298 22.44 -16.74 -4.88
N LEU A 299 21.91 -16.42 -6.06
CA LEU A 299 20.93 -17.26 -6.78
C LEU A 299 21.60 -18.36 -7.60
N GLU A 300 22.77 -18.12 -8.20
CA GLU A 300 23.53 -19.13 -8.94
C GLU A 300 23.87 -20.36 -8.08
N VAL A 301 24.23 -20.15 -6.82
CA VAL A 301 24.57 -21.24 -5.89
C VAL A 301 23.33 -22.10 -5.51
N THR A 302 22.11 -21.55 -5.65
CA THR A 302 20.89 -22.33 -5.38
C THR A 302 20.49 -23.22 -6.55
N THR A 303 20.86 -22.89 -7.77
CA THR A 303 20.61 -23.71 -8.97
C THR A 303 21.64 -24.83 -9.12
N GLY A 304 22.86 -24.67 -8.60
CA GLY A 304 23.93 -25.67 -8.65
C GLY A 304 23.88 -26.80 -7.64
N CYS A 305 23.03 -26.73 -6.61
CA CYS A 305 22.87 -27.79 -5.59
C CYS A 305 21.72 -28.77 -5.88
N GLY A 306 21.10 -28.70 -7.05
CA GLY A 306 19.95 -29.52 -7.46
C GLY A 306 20.23 -30.53 -8.59
N SER A 307 21.49 -30.86 -8.85
CA SER A 307 21.89 -31.89 -9.84
C SER A 307 22.45 -33.11 -9.15
#